data_47d758f344e8369a897ec7f2ea3c30c7
#
_entry.id   47d758f344e8369a897ec7f2ea3c30c7
#
_cell.length_a   1.000
_cell.length_b   1.000
_cell.length_c   1.000
_cell.angle_alpha   90.00
_cell.angle_beta   90.00
_cell.angle_gamma   90.00
#
_symmetry.space_group_name_H-M   'P 1'
#
loop_
_entity.id
_entity.type
_entity.pdbx_description
1 polymer ?
#
loop_
_entity_poly.entity_id
_entity_poly.type
_entity_poly.pdbx_seq_one_letter_code
_entity_poly.pdbx_strand_id
1 'polypeptide(L)'
;MEITATVLRTFSDIFYIVHMIFQFRTGFIAPSSRVFGRGVLVEDSWAIAKRYLTSYFLVDILSVLPLPQVVILIVIPGMSGYKSLNTKNLLKFIVFFQYIPRVFRIIPLYKEVTRTSGILTETAWAGAVFNLFLYMLASHVVGAFWYLFSIERETTCWQKACNRSNATCNKEDMYCNNHQGGLSTISTFLNASCPIKETNTTLFDFGIFLDALQSGVVESRDFPQKFFYCFWWGLKSLSSLGQNLTTSTFVWEICFAVFISIAGLVLFSFLIGNMQTYLQSTTTRLEEMRVKRRDAEQWMSHRLLPDSLRQRIRRYEQYKWQETRGVDEDNLICNLPKDLRRDIKRHLCLALLMRVPMFEKMDEQLLDAMCDRLKPVLYTEESYIVREGDPVDEMLFIMRGRLLTMTTNGGRTGFFNSEYLKAGDFCGEELLTWALDPHSSSNLPISTRTVQTLSEVEAFALKADDLKFVASQFRRLHSKQLRHTFRFYSQQWRTWAACFIQAAWRRYAKKKLEESLVEEENRLKDALAKVGGSSPSLGATIYASRFAANALRLLRRNRTRKTRMPERIPPMLLQKPAEPDFTDEEQ
;
A
#
# COMPACT_ATOMS: atom_id res chain seq x y z
N MET A 1 -37.07 -24.99 22.43
CA MET A 1 -36.15 -25.19 21.30
C MET A 1 -36.81 -25.11 19.93
N GLU A 2 -37.93 -25.78 19.72
CA GLU A 2 -38.65 -25.71 18.44
C GLU A 2 -39.01 -24.27 18.06
N ILE A 3 -39.49 -23.49 19.03
CA ILE A 3 -39.84 -22.08 18.82
C ILE A 3 -38.59 -21.26 18.39
N THR A 4 -37.45 -21.45 19.05
CA THR A 4 -36.22 -20.71 18.73
C THR A 4 -35.71 -21.06 17.32
N ALA A 5 -35.69 -22.34 16.94
CA ALA A 5 -35.29 -22.78 15.61
C ALA A 5 -36.24 -22.26 14.53
N THR A 6 -37.56 -22.28 14.80
CA THR A 6 -38.57 -21.75 13.87
C THR A 6 -38.41 -20.23 13.69
N VAL A 7 -38.16 -19.47 14.77
CA VAL A 7 -37.93 -18.01 14.71
C VAL A 7 -36.70 -17.70 13.92
N LEU A 8 -35.55 -18.36 14.18
CA LEU A 8 -34.30 -18.13 13.42
C LEU A 8 -34.47 -18.45 11.94
N ARG A 9 -35.19 -19.52 11.64
CA ARG A 9 -35.49 -19.88 10.26
C ARG A 9 -36.38 -18.86 9.57
N THR A 10 -37.44 -18.42 10.23
CA THR A 10 -38.33 -17.38 9.70
C THR A 10 -37.57 -16.09 9.44
N PHE A 11 -36.65 -15.74 10.33
CA PHE A 11 -35.75 -14.57 10.11
C PHE A 11 -34.89 -14.73 8.85
N SER A 12 -34.30 -15.92 8.64
CA SER A 12 -33.58 -16.22 7.40
C SER A 12 -34.47 -16.12 6.17
N ASP A 13 -35.68 -16.63 6.23
CA ASP A 13 -36.63 -16.61 5.11
C ASP A 13 -37.03 -15.15 4.77
N ILE A 14 -37.23 -14.30 5.77
CA ILE A 14 -37.50 -12.86 5.59
C ILE A 14 -36.28 -12.20 4.88
N PHE A 15 -35.07 -12.51 5.31
CA PHE A 15 -33.88 -12.00 4.65
C PHE A 15 -33.84 -12.36 3.17
N TYR A 16 -34.15 -13.60 2.80
CA TYR A 16 -34.21 -14.00 1.40
C TYR A 16 -35.32 -13.30 0.62
N ILE A 17 -36.49 -13.07 1.23
CA ILE A 17 -37.60 -12.31 0.62
C ILE A 17 -37.17 -10.88 0.32
N VAL A 18 -36.56 -10.21 1.28
CA VAL A 18 -36.02 -8.85 1.12
C VAL A 18 -34.97 -8.83 0.00
N HIS A 19 -34.08 -9.80 -0.03
CA HIS A 19 -33.09 -9.94 -1.08
C HIS A 19 -33.74 -10.12 -2.47
N MET A 20 -34.77 -10.93 -2.61
CA MET A 20 -35.53 -11.08 -3.85
C MET A 20 -36.13 -9.74 -4.32
N ILE A 21 -36.70 -8.96 -3.40
CA ILE A 21 -37.26 -7.64 -3.71
C ILE A 21 -36.17 -6.70 -4.25
N PHE A 22 -35.00 -6.69 -3.64
CA PHE A 22 -33.88 -5.91 -4.13
C PHE A 22 -33.38 -6.37 -5.50
N GLN A 23 -33.36 -7.67 -5.77
CA GLN A 23 -32.96 -8.21 -7.08
C GLN A 23 -33.87 -7.75 -8.22
N PHE A 24 -35.15 -7.56 -7.98
CA PHE A 24 -36.08 -6.96 -8.94
C PHE A 24 -35.82 -5.47 -9.21
N ARG A 25 -35.11 -4.80 -8.31
CA ARG A 25 -34.79 -3.35 -8.39
C ARG A 25 -33.33 -3.07 -8.79
N THR A 26 -32.47 -4.05 -8.74
CA THR A 26 -31.04 -3.86 -9.00
C THR A 26 -30.74 -3.90 -10.50
N GLY A 27 -30.29 -2.77 -11.05
CA GLY A 27 -29.84 -2.66 -12.44
C GLY A 27 -28.67 -3.57 -12.76
N PHE A 28 -28.47 -3.89 -14.02
CA PHE A 28 -27.38 -4.73 -14.46
C PHE A 28 -26.63 -4.11 -15.65
N ILE A 29 -25.38 -4.52 -15.80
CA ILE A 29 -24.52 -4.07 -16.90
C ILE A 29 -24.72 -4.99 -18.10
N ALA A 30 -25.17 -4.42 -19.24
CA ALA A 30 -25.38 -5.19 -20.47
C ALA A 30 -24.05 -5.72 -21.03
N PRO A 31 -23.94 -7.03 -21.34
CA PRO A 31 -22.70 -7.61 -21.85
C PRO A 31 -22.23 -7.04 -23.20
N SER A 32 -23.18 -6.68 -24.06
CA SER A 32 -22.94 -6.14 -25.40
C SER A 32 -22.35 -4.73 -25.44
N SER A 33 -22.41 -3.99 -24.30
CA SER A 33 -21.91 -2.61 -24.21
C SER A 33 -20.51 -2.51 -23.58
N ARG A 34 -19.85 -3.63 -23.33
CA ARG A 34 -18.50 -3.67 -22.76
C ARG A 34 -17.42 -3.41 -23.79
N VAL A 35 -17.35 -2.19 -24.27
CA VAL A 35 -16.19 -1.68 -24.99
C VAL A 35 -15.31 -0.99 -23.93
N PHE A 36 -14.12 -1.43 -23.64
CA PHE A 36 -13.22 -0.92 -22.59
C PHE A 36 -13.69 -1.10 -21.12
N GLY A 37 -14.32 -2.24 -20.80
CA GLY A 37 -14.55 -2.65 -19.40
C GLY A 37 -15.75 -2.04 -18.68
N ARG A 38 -16.33 -0.95 -19.12
CA ARG A 38 -17.60 -0.40 -18.61
C ARG A 38 -18.72 -0.67 -19.60
N GLY A 39 -19.70 -1.48 -19.20
CA GLY A 39 -20.93 -1.62 -19.95
C GLY A 39 -21.97 -0.55 -19.58
N VAL A 40 -23.00 -0.40 -20.40
CA VAL A 40 -24.13 0.49 -20.09
C VAL A 40 -24.99 -0.15 -19.00
N LEU A 41 -25.29 0.61 -17.94
CA LEU A 41 -26.20 0.19 -16.88
C LEU A 41 -27.63 0.18 -17.44
N VAL A 42 -28.31 -0.96 -17.36
CA VAL A 42 -29.72 -1.10 -17.71
C VAL A 42 -30.56 -0.91 -16.46
N GLU A 43 -31.37 0.15 -16.45
CA GLU A 43 -32.25 0.52 -15.34
C GLU A 43 -33.73 0.21 -15.62
N ASP A 44 -34.04 -0.26 -16.83
CA ASP A 44 -35.42 -0.61 -17.20
C ASP A 44 -35.93 -1.74 -16.33
N SER A 45 -37.00 -1.48 -15.58
CA SER A 45 -37.60 -2.41 -14.61
C SER A 45 -38.07 -3.69 -15.26
N TRP A 46 -38.56 -3.64 -16.51
CA TRP A 46 -39.01 -4.83 -17.21
C TRP A 46 -37.84 -5.72 -17.67
N ALA A 47 -36.79 -5.13 -18.17
CA ALA A 47 -35.58 -5.87 -18.56
C ALA A 47 -34.92 -6.53 -17.35
N ILE A 48 -34.88 -5.85 -16.19
CA ILE A 48 -34.36 -6.40 -14.93
C ILE A 48 -35.20 -7.60 -14.48
N ALA A 49 -36.53 -7.42 -14.42
CA ALA A 49 -37.44 -8.49 -13.99
C ALA A 49 -37.33 -9.72 -14.91
N LYS A 50 -37.32 -9.53 -16.24
CA LYS A 50 -37.19 -10.62 -17.21
C LYS A 50 -35.89 -11.40 -17.01
N ARG A 51 -34.78 -10.70 -16.82
CA ARG A 51 -33.47 -11.32 -16.58
C ARG A 51 -33.45 -12.12 -15.27
N TYR A 52 -33.98 -11.56 -14.19
CA TYR A 52 -34.01 -12.25 -12.89
C TYR A 52 -34.90 -13.48 -12.94
N LEU A 53 -36.08 -13.40 -13.53
CA LEU A 53 -37.00 -14.53 -13.69
C LEU A 53 -36.37 -15.70 -14.46
N THR A 54 -35.54 -15.44 -15.45
CA THR A 54 -34.87 -16.46 -16.26
C THR A 54 -33.59 -17.01 -15.62
N SER A 55 -33.05 -16.38 -14.56
CA SER A 55 -31.78 -16.80 -13.96
C SER A 55 -31.96 -17.47 -12.59
N TYR A 56 -32.02 -16.70 -11.51
CA TYR A 56 -31.94 -17.22 -10.14
C TYR A 56 -33.29 -17.29 -9.41
N PHE A 57 -34.34 -16.75 -9.98
CA PHE A 57 -35.65 -16.63 -9.33
C PHE A 57 -36.22 -17.98 -8.86
N LEU A 58 -36.09 -19.04 -9.67
CA LEU A 58 -36.55 -20.37 -9.30
C LEU A 58 -35.82 -20.91 -8.06
N VAL A 59 -34.52 -20.71 -8.01
CA VAL A 59 -33.67 -21.14 -6.89
C VAL A 59 -34.05 -20.38 -5.61
N ASP A 60 -34.28 -19.07 -5.74
CA ASP A 60 -34.65 -18.20 -4.62
C ASP A 60 -36.05 -18.57 -4.05
N ILE A 61 -37.04 -18.81 -4.91
CA ILE A 61 -38.37 -19.29 -4.46
C ILE A 61 -38.26 -20.62 -3.73
N LEU A 62 -37.54 -21.61 -4.30
CA LEU A 62 -37.35 -22.90 -3.64
C LEU A 62 -36.66 -22.77 -2.28
N SER A 63 -35.77 -21.80 -2.13
CA SER A 63 -35.07 -21.53 -0.86
C SER A 63 -35.96 -20.92 0.22
N VAL A 64 -36.94 -20.11 -0.18
CA VAL A 64 -37.85 -19.37 0.73
C VAL A 64 -39.07 -20.17 1.15
N LEU A 65 -39.46 -21.20 0.38
CA LEU A 65 -40.66 -21.98 0.68
C LEU A 65 -40.67 -22.49 2.14
N PRO A 66 -41.68 -22.15 2.97
CA PRO A 66 -41.76 -22.52 4.39
C PRO A 66 -42.21 -23.98 4.59
N LEU A 67 -41.81 -24.89 3.70
CA LEU A 67 -42.23 -26.29 3.73
C LEU A 67 -41.91 -27.00 5.05
N PRO A 68 -40.70 -26.86 5.67
CA PRO A 68 -40.43 -27.50 6.94
C PRO A 68 -41.31 -26.97 8.08
N GLN A 69 -41.58 -25.66 8.11
CA GLN A 69 -42.44 -25.05 9.13
C GLN A 69 -43.87 -25.57 8.99
N VAL A 70 -44.40 -25.65 7.77
CA VAL A 70 -45.74 -26.20 7.51
C VAL A 70 -45.84 -27.67 7.97
N VAL A 71 -44.83 -28.48 7.64
CA VAL A 71 -44.82 -29.90 8.04
C VAL A 71 -44.70 -30.04 9.54
N ILE A 72 -43.85 -29.30 10.23
CA ILE A 72 -43.64 -29.38 11.68
C ILE A 72 -44.87 -28.86 12.44
N LEU A 73 -45.44 -27.73 12.05
CA LEU A 73 -46.49 -27.05 12.82
C LEU A 73 -47.90 -27.55 12.50
N ILE A 74 -48.17 -28.03 11.26
CA ILE A 74 -49.51 -28.38 10.80
C ILE A 74 -49.64 -29.89 10.55
N VAL A 75 -48.68 -30.48 9.80
CA VAL A 75 -48.81 -31.85 9.33
C VAL A 75 -48.52 -32.87 10.46
N ILE A 76 -47.38 -32.69 11.17
CA ILE A 76 -46.98 -33.63 12.24
C ILE A 76 -47.98 -33.68 13.41
N PRO A 77 -48.51 -32.57 13.97
CA PRO A 77 -49.48 -32.60 15.04
C PRO A 77 -50.83 -33.22 14.65
N GLY A 78 -51.21 -33.09 13.37
CA GLY A 78 -52.46 -33.65 12.84
C GLY A 78 -52.43 -35.16 12.56
N MET A 79 -51.25 -35.80 12.67
CA MET A 79 -51.07 -37.21 12.31
C MET A 79 -50.66 -38.05 13.54
N SER A 80 -51.40 -39.08 13.85
CA SER A 80 -51.11 -40.04 14.91
C SER A 80 -50.87 -41.45 14.35
N GLY A 81 -50.08 -42.27 15.07
CA GLY A 81 -49.82 -43.67 14.73
C GLY A 81 -48.85 -43.90 13.57
N TYR A 82 -49.03 -45.01 12.82
CA TYR A 82 -48.12 -45.45 11.73
C TYR A 82 -47.91 -44.40 10.61
N LYS A 83 -48.90 -43.56 10.36
CA LYS A 83 -48.82 -42.47 9.39
C LYS A 83 -47.73 -41.43 9.77
N SER A 84 -47.44 -41.25 11.07
CA SER A 84 -46.41 -40.34 11.56
C SER A 84 -44.99 -40.73 11.10
N LEU A 85 -44.69 -42.01 10.92
CA LEU A 85 -43.38 -42.48 10.47
C LEU A 85 -43.09 -42.07 9.02
N ASN A 86 -44.07 -42.24 8.12
CA ASN A 86 -43.95 -41.82 6.74
C ASN A 86 -43.77 -40.30 6.63
N THR A 87 -44.40 -39.54 7.51
CA THR A 87 -44.29 -38.09 7.55
C THR A 87 -42.89 -37.64 8.02
N LYS A 88 -42.26 -38.36 8.97
CA LYS A 88 -40.86 -38.12 9.35
C LYS A 88 -39.91 -38.30 8.16
N ASN A 89 -40.09 -39.32 7.36
CA ASN A 89 -39.32 -39.56 6.17
C ASN A 89 -39.54 -38.46 5.11
N LEU A 90 -40.80 -38.03 4.95
CA LEU A 90 -41.14 -36.89 4.08
C LEU A 90 -40.46 -35.59 4.56
N LEU A 91 -40.47 -35.33 5.88
CA LEU A 91 -39.80 -34.16 6.45
C LEU A 91 -38.29 -34.16 6.19
N LYS A 92 -37.61 -35.31 6.37
CA LYS A 92 -36.19 -35.45 6.05
C LYS A 92 -35.94 -35.10 4.59
N PHE A 93 -36.74 -35.60 3.68
CA PHE A 93 -36.61 -35.35 2.25
C PHE A 93 -36.85 -33.89 1.91
N ILE A 94 -37.84 -33.23 2.50
CA ILE A 94 -38.14 -31.81 2.31
C ILE A 94 -37.01 -30.95 2.84
N VAL A 95 -36.50 -31.23 4.04
CA VAL A 95 -35.37 -30.48 4.62
C VAL A 95 -34.15 -30.62 3.73
N PHE A 96 -33.79 -31.83 3.32
CA PHE A 96 -32.66 -32.08 2.43
C PHE A 96 -32.82 -31.34 1.10
N PHE A 97 -33.99 -31.43 0.47
CA PHE A 97 -34.25 -30.80 -0.81
C PHE A 97 -34.21 -29.28 -0.75
N GLN A 98 -34.56 -28.66 0.36
CA GLN A 98 -34.45 -27.21 0.55
C GLN A 98 -33.03 -26.72 0.89
N TYR A 99 -32.18 -27.57 1.44
CA TYR A 99 -30.79 -27.20 1.70
C TYR A 99 -30.01 -27.01 0.40
N ILE A 100 -30.29 -27.80 -0.62
CA ILE A 100 -29.59 -27.74 -1.92
C ILE A 100 -29.67 -26.35 -2.57
N PRO A 101 -30.84 -25.73 -2.77
CA PRO A 101 -30.93 -24.37 -3.33
C PRO A 101 -30.21 -23.33 -2.49
N ARG A 102 -30.25 -23.43 -1.16
CA ARG A 102 -29.55 -22.49 -0.26
C ARG A 102 -28.03 -22.57 -0.39
N VAL A 103 -27.50 -23.79 -0.50
CA VAL A 103 -26.06 -23.99 -0.72
C VAL A 103 -25.63 -23.41 -2.08
N PHE A 104 -26.41 -23.67 -3.14
CA PHE A 104 -26.12 -23.09 -4.46
C PHE A 104 -26.16 -21.56 -4.45
N ARG A 105 -26.97 -20.95 -3.59
CA ARG A 105 -27.08 -19.49 -3.48
C ARG A 105 -25.87 -18.83 -2.76
N ILE A 106 -25.13 -19.56 -1.97
CA ILE A 106 -23.93 -19.04 -1.28
C ILE A 106 -22.89 -18.52 -2.29
N ILE A 107 -22.70 -19.21 -3.42
CA ILE A 107 -21.69 -18.85 -4.42
C ILE A 107 -21.96 -17.50 -5.09
N PRO A 108 -23.16 -17.23 -5.66
CA PRO A 108 -23.45 -15.91 -6.22
C PRO A 108 -23.49 -14.81 -5.17
N LEU A 109 -24.00 -15.09 -3.96
CA LEU A 109 -24.00 -14.14 -2.86
C LEU A 109 -22.57 -13.71 -2.47
N TYR A 110 -21.66 -14.67 -2.36
CA TYR A 110 -20.25 -14.38 -2.11
C TYR A 110 -19.63 -13.49 -3.22
N LYS A 111 -19.92 -13.80 -4.49
CA LYS A 111 -19.46 -12.96 -5.61
C LYS A 111 -20.03 -11.55 -5.58
N GLU A 112 -21.27 -11.38 -5.16
CA GLU A 112 -21.90 -10.07 -4.99
C GLU A 112 -21.26 -9.27 -3.86
N VAL A 113 -21.07 -9.88 -2.69
CA VAL A 113 -20.41 -9.26 -1.55
C VAL A 113 -18.97 -8.86 -1.88
N THR A 114 -18.20 -9.74 -2.51
CA THR A 114 -16.82 -9.43 -2.92
C THR A 114 -16.75 -8.30 -3.92
N ARG A 115 -17.70 -8.22 -4.85
CA ARG A 115 -17.76 -7.14 -5.85
C ARG A 115 -18.12 -5.78 -5.25
N THR A 116 -18.99 -5.73 -4.24
CA THR A 116 -19.45 -4.48 -3.63
C THR A 116 -18.52 -3.95 -2.54
N SER A 117 -17.81 -4.84 -1.85
CA SER A 117 -16.92 -4.48 -0.73
C SER A 117 -15.54 -3.95 -1.18
N GLY A 118 -15.24 -3.91 -2.48
CA GLY A 118 -14.03 -3.33 -3.04
C GLY A 118 -12.74 -3.96 -2.52
N ILE A 119 -11.74 -3.11 -2.26
CA ILE A 119 -10.36 -3.51 -1.92
C ILE A 119 -10.25 -4.46 -0.71
N LEU A 120 -11.16 -4.36 0.27
CA LEU A 120 -11.12 -5.21 1.48
C LEU A 120 -11.37 -6.69 1.17
N THR A 121 -12.19 -6.99 0.18
CA THR A 121 -12.56 -8.37 -0.20
C THR A 121 -11.66 -8.96 -1.29
N GLU A 122 -10.94 -8.11 -2.02
CA GLU A 122 -9.89 -8.55 -2.95
C GLU A 122 -8.63 -9.02 -2.23
N THR A 123 -8.55 -8.78 -0.92
CA THR A 123 -7.41 -9.25 -0.13
C THR A 123 -7.46 -10.76 0.06
N ALA A 124 -6.34 -11.41 -0.16
CA ALA A 124 -6.23 -12.87 -0.09
C ALA A 124 -6.65 -13.46 1.28
N TRP A 125 -6.53 -12.68 2.38
CA TRP A 125 -6.96 -13.12 3.70
C TRP A 125 -8.49 -13.31 3.81
N ALA A 126 -9.28 -12.47 3.12
CA ALA A 126 -10.73 -12.58 3.11
C ALA A 126 -11.18 -13.92 2.46
N GLY A 127 -10.49 -14.31 1.38
CA GLY A 127 -10.67 -15.61 0.74
C GLY A 127 -10.33 -16.77 1.68
N ALA A 128 -9.24 -16.67 2.43
CA ALA A 128 -8.83 -17.69 3.40
C ALA A 128 -9.85 -17.85 4.54
N VAL A 129 -10.32 -16.74 5.12
CA VAL A 129 -11.35 -16.74 6.18
C VAL A 129 -12.67 -17.30 5.67
N PHE A 130 -13.09 -16.94 4.46
CA PHE A 130 -14.30 -17.46 3.86
C PHE A 130 -14.24 -18.99 3.65
N ASN A 131 -13.11 -19.50 3.17
CA ASN A 131 -12.95 -20.95 3.01
C ASN A 131 -12.89 -21.69 4.35
N LEU A 132 -12.28 -21.10 5.37
CA LEU A 132 -12.33 -21.63 6.73
C LEU A 132 -13.78 -21.68 7.24
N PHE A 133 -14.56 -20.63 7.00
CA PHE A 133 -15.98 -20.60 7.35
C PHE A 133 -16.76 -21.69 6.61
N LEU A 134 -16.53 -21.89 5.31
CA LEU A 134 -17.15 -22.98 4.54
C LEU A 134 -16.78 -24.36 5.08
N TYR A 135 -15.52 -24.54 5.45
CA TYR A 135 -15.04 -25.79 6.05
C TYR A 135 -15.75 -26.10 7.38
N MET A 136 -15.89 -25.08 8.24
CA MET A 136 -16.62 -25.18 9.51
C MET A 136 -18.11 -25.45 9.29
N LEU A 137 -18.72 -24.78 8.30
CA LEU A 137 -20.13 -25.01 7.94
C LEU A 137 -20.34 -26.43 7.42
N ALA A 138 -19.46 -26.95 6.57
CA ALA A 138 -19.50 -28.32 6.09
C ALA A 138 -19.36 -29.32 7.22
N SER A 139 -18.46 -29.06 8.18
CA SER A 139 -18.31 -29.88 9.38
C SER A 139 -19.60 -29.95 10.20
N HIS A 140 -20.29 -28.82 10.37
CA HIS A 140 -21.59 -28.78 11.04
C HIS A 140 -22.64 -29.58 10.28
N VAL A 141 -22.71 -29.41 8.96
CA VAL A 141 -23.70 -30.14 8.12
C VAL A 141 -23.48 -31.65 8.19
N VAL A 142 -22.23 -32.10 8.06
CA VAL A 142 -21.86 -33.52 8.13
C VAL A 142 -22.20 -34.09 9.52
N GLY A 143 -21.88 -33.36 10.60
CA GLY A 143 -22.24 -33.76 11.95
C GLY A 143 -23.75 -33.84 12.19
N ALA A 144 -24.53 -32.91 11.62
CA ALA A 144 -25.98 -32.94 11.70
C ALA A 144 -26.61 -34.15 10.96
N PHE A 145 -26.06 -34.51 9.78
CA PHE A 145 -26.46 -35.71 9.06
C PHE A 145 -26.11 -37.00 9.82
N TRP A 146 -24.91 -37.05 10.38
CA TRP A 146 -24.48 -38.16 11.21
C TRP A 146 -25.46 -38.39 12.39
N TYR A 147 -25.82 -37.33 13.10
CA TYR A 147 -26.82 -37.38 14.18
C TYR A 147 -28.18 -37.90 13.68
N LEU A 148 -28.65 -37.40 12.57
CA LEU A 148 -29.92 -37.76 11.97
C LEU A 148 -29.95 -39.24 11.54
N PHE A 149 -28.87 -39.70 10.90
CA PHE A 149 -28.74 -41.10 10.47
C PHE A 149 -28.53 -42.04 11.66
N SER A 150 -27.95 -41.61 12.78
CA SER A 150 -27.81 -42.38 14.00
C SER A 150 -29.19 -42.73 14.57
N ILE A 151 -30.12 -41.78 14.65
CA ILE A 151 -31.50 -42.01 15.07
C ILE A 151 -32.22 -42.97 14.11
N GLU A 152 -31.99 -42.80 12.82
CA GLU A 152 -32.59 -43.68 11.81
C GLU A 152 -32.10 -45.12 11.93
N ARG A 153 -30.80 -45.28 12.18
CA ARG A 153 -30.18 -46.58 12.32
C ARG A 153 -30.68 -47.31 13.57
N GLU A 154 -30.86 -46.59 14.69
CA GLU A 154 -31.43 -47.07 15.91
C GLU A 154 -32.90 -47.53 15.71
N THR A 155 -33.73 -46.68 15.12
CA THR A 155 -35.13 -47.02 14.81
C THR A 155 -35.25 -48.20 13.85
N THR A 156 -34.30 -48.36 12.92
CA THR A 156 -34.24 -49.51 12.00
C THR A 156 -33.92 -50.80 12.75
N CYS A 157 -33.01 -50.76 13.74
CA CYS A 157 -32.74 -51.91 14.61
C CYS A 157 -34.00 -52.35 15.36
N TRP A 158 -34.68 -51.40 16.03
CA TRP A 158 -35.91 -51.66 16.75
C TRP A 158 -37.01 -52.26 15.87
N GLN A 159 -37.20 -51.74 14.66
CA GLN A 159 -38.18 -52.28 13.71
C GLN A 159 -37.84 -53.71 13.27
N LYS A 160 -36.55 -54.02 13.04
CA LYS A 160 -36.11 -55.37 12.69
C LYS A 160 -36.29 -56.34 13.85
N ALA A 161 -36.00 -55.91 15.08
CA ALA A 161 -36.20 -56.70 16.28
C ALA A 161 -37.67 -56.99 16.50
N CYS A 162 -38.55 -56.00 16.36
CA CYS A 162 -40.01 -56.15 16.49
C CYS A 162 -40.62 -57.06 15.41
N ASN A 163 -40.14 -56.96 14.15
CA ASN A 163 -40.60 -57.84 13.07
C ASN A 163 -40.18 -59.32 13.23
N ARG A 164 -39.08 -59.58 13.97
CA ARG A 164 -38.66 -60.97 14.26
C ARG A 164 -39.46 -61.62 15.38
N SER A 165 -40.01 -60.79 16.26
CA SER A 165 -40.75 -61.25 17.47
C SER A 165 -42.25 -60.95 17.38
N ASN A 166 -42.92 -61.52 16.38
CA ASN A 166 -44.31 -61.22 16.03
C ASN A 166 -45.32 -61.34 17.19
N ALA A 167 -44.94 -61.93 18.35
CA ALA A 167 -45.87 -62.19 19.51
C ALA A 167 -45.70 -61.14 20.63
N THR A 168 -44.55 -60.37 20.68
CA THR A 168 -44.26 -59.55 21.86
C THR A 168 -44.15 -58.06 21.55
N CYS A 169 -44.20 -57.64 20.28
CA CYS A 169 -44.05 -56.26 19.89
C CYS A 169 -45.02 -55.88 18.77
N ASN A 170 -45.84 -54.85 19.00
CA ASN A 170 -46.68 -54.24 17.99
C ASN A 170 -45.97 -52.97 17.49
N LYS A 171 -45.98 -52.74 16.18
CA LYS A 171 -45.36 -51.52 15.59
C LYS A 171 -45.98 -50.21 16.11
N GLU A 172 -47.25 -50.28 16.54
CA GLU A 172 -47.99 -49.14 17.09
C GLU A 172 -47.49 -48.74 18.48
N ASP A 173 -46.89 -49.65 19.23
CA ASP A 173 -46.37 -49.42 20.58
C ASP A 173 -44.99 -48.66 20.56
N MET A 174 -44.35 -48.58 19.41
CA MET A 174 -43.12 -47.77 19.23
C MET A 174 -43.41 -46.29 19.14
N TYR A 175 -44.65 -45.84 19.10
CA TYR A 175 -45.01 -44.43 18.96
C TYR A 175 -45.49 -43.84 20.28
N CYS A 176 -45.10 -42.61 20.60
CA CYS A 176 -45.32 -41.94 21.88
C CYS A 176 -46.76 -41.71 22.29
N ASN A 177 -47.76 -42.07 21.50
CA ASN A 177 -49.20 -41.82 21.79
C ASN A 177 -49.93 -42.95 22.46
N ASN A 178 -49.31 -44.10 22.70
CA ASN A 178 -49.95 -45.22 23.39
C ASN A 178 -49.54 -45.30 24.88
N HIS A 179 -50.27 -44.60 25.72
CA HIS A 179 -50.01 -44.44 27.15
C HIS A 179 -50.66 -45.54 28.01
N GLN A 180 -50.58 -46.81 27.70
CA GLN A 180 -51.08 -47.82 28.66
C GLN A 180 -50.19 -49.07 28.75
N GLY A 181 -49.47 -49.17 29.81
CA GLY A 181 -49.15 -50.41 30.50
C GLY A 181 -47.99 -51.29 30.02
N GLY A 182 -47.39 -51.06 28.86
CA GLY A 182 -46.41 -51.98 28.30
C GLY A 182 -44.96 -51.43 28.12
N LEU A 183 -44.72 -50.19 28.51
CA LEU A 183 -43.50 -49.47 28.14
C LEU A 183 -42.20 -50.05 28.73
N SER A 184 -42.24 -50.61 29.95
CA SER A 184 -41.02 -51.15 30.59
C SER A 184 -40.59 -52.51 30.01
N THR A 185 -41.55 -53.38 29.64
CA THR A 185 -41.26 -54.68 29.01
C THR A 185 -40.74 -54.52 27.57
N ILE A 186 -41.28 -53.59 26.83
CA ILE A 186 -40.85 -53.30 25.43
C ILE A 186 -39.48 -52.65 25.42
N SER A 187 -39.22 -51.73 26.34
CA SER A 187 -37.89 -51.08 26.42
C SER A 187 -36.80 -52.07 26.81
N THR A 188 -37.04 -52.99 27.73
CA THR A 188 -36.08 -54.05 28.09
C THR A 188 -35.83 -55.00 26.92
N PHE A 189 -36.87 -55.38 26.18
CA PHE A 189 -36.79 -56.24 25.01
C PHE A 189 -35.97 -55.52 23.86
N LEU A 190 -36.26 -54.28 23.59
CA LEU A 190 -35.58 -53.51 22.56
C LEU A 190 -34.10 -53.29 22.92
N ASN A 191 -33.77 -53.00 24.17
CA ASN A 191 -32.41 -52.87 24.65
C ASN A 191 -31.64 -54.19 24.60
N ALA A 192 -32.30 -55.32 24.87
CA ALA A 192 -31.66 -56.64 24.74
C ALA A 192 -31.46 -57.07 23.29
N SER A 193 -32.34 -56.67 22.37
CA SER A 193 -32.28 -57.01 20.95
C SER A 193 -31.34 -56.07 20.14
N CYS A 194 -31.16 -54.83 20.62
CA CYS A 194 -30.30 -53.80 20.03
C CYS A 194 -29.30 -53.28 21.07
N PRO A 195 -28.29 -54.10 21.48
CA PRO A 195 -27.36 -53.72 22.53
C PRO A 195 -26.42 -52.62 22.04
N ILE A 196 -26.48 -51.46 22.75
CA ILE A 196 -25.63 -50.28 22.45
C ILE A 196 -24.36 -50.33 23.31
N LYS A 197 -24.45 -50.80 24.58
CA LYS A 197 -23.33 -50.81 25.53
C LYS A 197 -22.38 -51.97 25.31
N GLU A 198 -22.91 -53.15 25.05
CA GLU A 198 -22.12 -54.34 24.71
C GLU A 198 -22.33 -54.65 23.24
N THR A 199 -21.40 -54.20 22.41
CA THR A 199 -21.48 -54.33 20.95
C THR A 199 -21.47 -55.79 20.54
N ASN A 200 -22.61 -56.34 20.18
CA ASN A 200 -22.69 -57.64 19.56
C ASN A 200 -22.97 -57.46 18.05
N THR A 201 -21.93 -57.40 17.26
CA THR A 201 -21.98 -57.21 15.80
C THR A 201 -22.78 -58.33 15.09
N THR A 202 -22.95 -59.47 15.75
CA THR A 202 -23.73 -60.58 15.19
C THR A 202 -25.23 -60.30 15.23
N LEU A 203 -25.72 -59.47 16.16
CA LEU A 203 -27.14 -59.11 16.26
C LEU A 203 -27.47 -57.93 15.36
N PHE A 204 -26.76 -56.84 15.51
CA PHE A 204 -26.90 -55.66 14.67
C PHE A 204 -25.62 -54.79 14.73
N ASP A 205 -25.09 -54.44 13.56
CA ASP A 205 -23.93 -53.59 13.43
C ASP A 205 -24.38 -52.15 13.17
N PHE A 206 -24.02 -51.24 14.09
CA PHE A 206 -24.31 -49.80 14.00
C PHE A 206 -23.27 -49.02 13.21
N GLY A 207 -22.08 -49.61 13.01
CA GLY A 207 -20.98 -48.96 12.29
C GLY A 207 -20.61 -47.59 12.83
N ILE A 208 -20.48 -46.60 11.95
CA ILE A 208 -20.07 -45.21 12.30
C ILE A 208 -21.06 -44.47 13.21
N PHE A 209 -22.29 -45.00 13.36
CA PHE A 209 -23.35 -44.39 14.18
C PHE A 209 -23.30 -44.85 15.64
N LEU A 210 -22.49 -45.86 15.96
CA LEU A 210 -22.36 -46.40 17.30
C LEU A 210 -21.90 -45.33 18.30
N ASP A 211 -20.93 -44.52 17.95
CA ASP A 211 -20.39 -43.44 18.81
C ASP A 211 -21.49 -42.46 19.25
N ALA A 212 -22.46 -42.14 18.38
CA ALA A 212 -23.58 -41.25 18.70
C ALA A 212 -24.48 -41.85 19.79
N LEU A 213 -24.73 -43.15 19.69
CA LEU A 213 -25.62 -43.88 20.60
C LEU A 213 -24.93 -44.12 21.96
N GLN A 214 -23.67 -44.51 21.96
CA GLN A 214 -22.89 -44.73 23.18
C GLN A 214 -22.60 -43.46 23.97
N SER A 215 -22.39 -42.32 23.29
CA SER A 215 -22.15 -41.02 23.94
C SER A 215 -23.39 -40.45 24.63
N GLY A 216 -24.58 -41.00 24.40
CA GLY A 216 -25.84 -40.48 24.94
C GLY A 216 -26.29 -39.15 24.34
N VAL A 217 -25.61 -38.68 23.29
CA VAL A 217 -25.96 -37.40 22.62
C VAL A 217 -27.33 -37.46 21.96
N VAL A 218 -27.74 -38.64 21.51
CA VAL A 218 -29.07 -38.83 20.92
C VAL A 218 -30.17 -38.62 21.96
N GLU A 219 -29.99 -39.12 23.20
CA GLU A 219 -30.96 -39.04 24.29
C GLU A 219 -30.93 -37.70 25.03
N SER A 220 -29.79 -36.97 25.00
CA SER A 220 -29.62 -35.70 25.71
C SER A 220 -30.67 -34.67 25.28
N ARG A 221 -31.23 -33.92 26.24
CA ARG A 221 -32.12 -32.78 25.97
C ARG A 221 -31.41 -31.46 25.81
N ASP A 222 -30.10 -31.43 26.10
CA ASP A 222 -29.27 -30.22 26.07
C ASP A 222 -28.79 -29.91 24.66
N PHE A 223 -29.24 -28.79 24.12
CA PHE A 223 -28.92 -28.42 22.73
C PHE A 223 -27.44 -28.02 22.52
N PRO A 224 -26.80 -27.20 23.36
CA PRO A 224 -25.39 -26.88 23.23
C PRO A 224 -24.52 -28.14 23.19
N GLN A 225 -24.78 -29.10 24.10
CA GLN A 225 -24.04 -30.37 24.12
C GLN A 225 -24.20 -31.14 22.81
N LYS A 226 -25.42 -31.26 22.29
CA LYS A 226 -25.69 -31.92 21.00
C LYS A 226 -24.99 -31.21 19.86
N PHE A 227 -25.12 -29.90 19.82
CA PHE A 227 -24.56 -29.08 18.75
C PHE A 227 -23.03 -29.20 18.67
N PHE A 228 -22.34 -28.95 19.79
CA PHE A 228 -20.88 -28.97 19.80
C PHE A 228 -20.32 -30.38 19.61
N TYR A 229 -20.96 -31.40 20.13
CA TYR A 229 -20.50 -32.77 19.95
C TYR A 229 -20.64 -33.24 18.49
N CYS A 230 -21.78 -32.98 17.86
CA CYS A 230 -22.00 -33.30 16.45
C CYS A 230 -21.05 -32.49 15.54
N PHE A 231 -20.84 -31.20 15.85
CA PHE A 231 -19.91 -30.35 15.14
C PHE A 231 -18.46 -30.88 15.26
N TRP A 232 -18.02 -31.21 16.47
CA TRP A 232 -16.72 -31.81 16.71
C TRP A 232 -16.52 -33.11 15.94
N TRP A 233 -17.52 -33.99 15.97
CA TRP A 233 -17.46 -35.24 15.22
C TRP A 233 -17.34 -35.01 13.71
N GLY A 234 -18.11 -34.10 13.16
CA GLY A 234 -18.03 -33.71 11.76
C GLY A 234 -16.68 -33.10 11.38
N LEU A 235 -16.16 -32.23 12.25
CA LEU A 235 -14.84 -31.63 12.06
C LEU A 235 -13.73 -32.69 12.11
N LYS A 236 -13.76 -33.57 13.10
CA LYS A 236 -12.82 -34.70 13.23
C LYS A 236 -12.86 -35.61 11.98
N SER A 237 -14.04 -35.96 11.51
CA SER A 237 -14.21 -36.87 10.37
C SER A 237 -13.80 -36.25 9.04
N LEU A 238 -14.07 -34.94 8.79
CA LEU A 238 -13.62 -34.23 7.63
C LEU A 238 -12.10 -33.99 7.66
N SER A 239 -11.52 -33.65 8.83
CA SER A 239 -10.08 -33.38 8.94
C SER A 239 -9.24 -34.63 8.82
N SER A 240 -9.75 -35.78 9.27
CA SER A 240 -9.09 -37.08 9.11
C SER A 240 -9.37 -37.77 7.76
N LEU A 241 -10.08 -37.11 6.85
CA LEU A 241 -10.47 -37.66 5.55
C LEU A 241 -11.19 -39.02 5.67
N GLY A 242 -11.93 -39.21 6.77
CA GLY A 242 -12.67 -40.43 7.02
C GLY A 242 -11.84 -41.62 7.54
N GLN A 243 -10.54 -41.48 7.82
CA GLN A 243 -9.68 -42.56 8.30
C GLN A 243 -10.11 -43.13 9.65
N ASN A 244 -10.83 -42.37 10.46
CA ASN A 244 -11.35 -42.76 11.77
C ASN A 244 -12.73 -43.46 11.71
N LEU A 245 -13.29 -43.64 10.51
CA LEU A 245 -14.64 -44.20 10.31
C LEU A 245 -14.55 -45.71 10.13
N THR A 246 -15.13 -46.46 11.09
CA THR A 246 -15.32 -47.89 10.98
C THR A 246 -16.73 -48.17 10.51
N THR A 247 -16.89 -48.49 9.24
CA THR A 247 -18.21 -48.71 8.61
C THR A 247 -18.71 -50.12 8.77
N SER A 248 -20.04 -50.28 8.89
CA SER A 248 -20.73 -51.56 8.74
C SER A 248 -20.85 -51.95 7.24
N THR A 249 -21.41 -53.11 6.96
CA THR A 249 -21.71 -53.56 5.59
C THR A 249 -22.92 -52.86 4.95
N PHE A 250 -23.49 -51.84 5.60
CA PHE A 250 -24.67 -51.13 5.11
C PHE A 250 -24.30 -50.10 4.02
N VAL A 251 -24.84 -50.31 2.82
CA VAL A 251 -24.45 -49.53 1.61
C VAL A 251 -24.55 -48.01 1.79
N TRP A 252 -25.65 -47.50 2.38
CA TRP A 252 -25.85 -46.06 2.58
C TRP A 252 -24.84 -45.44 3.56
N GLU A 253 -24.43 -46.22 4.54
CA GLU A 253 -23.36 -45.81 5.47
C GLU A 253 -22.01 -45.69 4.76
N ILE A 254 -21.68 -46.69 3.92
CA ILE A 254 -20.47 -46.68 3.11
C ILE A 254 -20.47 -45.47 2.15
N CYS A 255 -21.63 -45.23 1.48
CA CYS A 255 -21.77 -44.05 0.62
C CYS A 255 -21.57 -42.74 1.38
N PHE A 256 -22.08 -42.65 2.61
CA PHE A 256 -21.90 -41.48 3.46
C PHE A 256 -20.42 -41.30 3.90
N ALA A 257 -19.75 -42.37 4.27
CA ALA A 257 -18.33 -42.35 4.62
C ALA A 257 -17.44 -41.93 3.40
N VAL A 258 -17.72 -42.45 2.20
CA VAL A 258 -17.05 -42.06 0.96
C VAL A 258 -17.31 -40.58 0.66
N PHE A 259 -18.56 -40.11 0.84
CA PHE A 259 -18.88 -38.70 0.68
C PHE A 259 -18.06 -37.80 1.64
N ILE A 260 -17.93 -38.19 2.93
CA ILE A 260 -17.13 -37.47 3.93
C ILE A 260 -15.64 -37.40 3.46
N SER A 261 -15.11 -38.52 3.01
CA SER A 261 -13.70 -38.60 2.57
C SER A 261 -13.42 -37.70 1.37
N ILE A 262 -14.30 -37.74 0.36
CA ILE A 262 -14.15 -36.88 -0.86
C ILE A 262 -14.37 -35.42 -0.50
N ALA A 263 -15.42 -35.09 0.26
CA ALA A 263 -15.72 -33.72 0.67
C ALA A 263 -14.59 -33.16 1.54
N GLY A 264 -14.04 -33.96 2.47
CA GLY A 264 -12.90 -33.60 3.28
C GLY A 264 -11.68 -33.26 2.44
N LEU A 265 -11.34 -34.14 1.48
CA LEU A 265 -10.20 -33.92 0.58
C LEU A 265 -10.34 -32.62 -0.24
N VAL A 266 -11.51 -32.40 -0.84
CA VAL A 266 -11.77 -31.21 -1.66
C VAL A 266 -11.73 -29.93 -0.82
N LEU A 267 -12.47 -29.90 0.30
CA LEU A 267 -12.52 -28.72 1.15
C LEU A 267 -11.18 -28.40 1.80
N PHE A 268 -10.42 -29.41 2.21
CA PHE A 268 -9.09 -29.25 2.77
C PHE A 268 -8.09 -28.72 1.73
N SER A 269 -8.17 -29.23 0.50
CA SER A 269 -7.36 -28.73 -0.62
C SER A 269 -7.66 -27.26 -0.94
N PHE A 270 -8.92 -26.85 -0.94
CA PHE A 270 -9.31 -25.45 -1.09
C PHE A 270 -8.78 -24.57 0.06
N LEU A 271 -8.88 -25.05 1.30
CA LEU A 271 -8.40 -24.34 2.47
C LEU A 271 -6.88 -24.10 2.37
N ILE A 272 -6.09 -25.13 2.06
CA ILE A 272 -4.63 -25.03 1.90
C ILE A 272 -4.30 -24.09 0.74
N GLY A 273 -4.93 -24.26 -0.43
CA GLY A 273 -4.66 -23.44 -1.59
C GLY A 273 -4.89 -21.94 -1.34
N ASN A 274 -5.98 -21.59 -0.66
CA ASN A 274 -6.25 -20.18 -0.32
C ASN A 274 -5.34 -19.63 0.78
N MET A 275 -4.96 -20.45 1.78
CA MET A 275 -3.95 -20.06 2.76
C MET A 275 -2.59 -19.85 2.11
N GLN A 276 -2.20 -20.70 1.17
CA GLN A 276 -0.95 -20.53 0.41
C GLN A 276 -0.97 -19.25 -0.40
N THR A 277 -2.07 -18.96 -1.10
CA THR A 277 -2.24 -17.69 -1.85
C THR A 277 -2.14 -16.48 -0.94
N TYR A 278 -2.72 -16.54 0.26
CA TYR A 278 -2.60 -15.49 1.26
C TYR A 278 -1.15 -15.28 1.70
N LEU A 279 -0.44 -16.35 2.07
CA LEU A 279 0.97 -16.27 2.46
C LEU A 279 1.85 -15.74 1.32
N GLN A 280 1.64 -16.20 0.10
CA GLN A 280 2.36 -15.68 -1.07
C GLN A 280 2.08 -14.20 -1.30
N SER A 281 0.84 -13.74 -1.21
CA SER A 281 0.48 -12.33 -1.43
C SER A 281 1.15 -11.38 -0.43
N THR A 282 1.35 -11.82 0.82
CA THR A 282 2.04 -11.02 1.86
C THR A 282 3.55 -10.97 1.66
N THR A 283 4.15 -12.01 1.06
CA THR A 283 5.60 -12.12 0.87
C THR A 283 6.08 -11.66 -0.50
N THR A 284 5.20 -11.57 -1.51
CA THR A 284 5.56 -11.28 -2.91
C THR A 284 6.44 -10.03 -3.04
N ARG A 285 6.05 -8.93 -2.40
CA ARG A 285 6.84 -7.68 -2.47
C ARG A 285 8.21 -7.80 -1.81
N LEU A 286 8.30 -8.54 -0.70
CA LEU A 286 9.58 -8.80 -0.04
C LEU A 286 10.48 -9.71 -0.89
N GLU A 287 9.88 -10.69 -1.57
CA GLU A 287 10.62 -11.56 -2.50
C GLU A 287 11.09 -10.80 -3.75
N GLU A 288 10.30 -9.92 -4.31
CA GLU A 288 10.71 -9.02 -5.40
C GLU A 288 11.93 -8.17 -4.98
N MET A 289 11.91 -7.61 -3.78
CA MET A 289 13.06 -6.89 -3.23
C MET A 289 14.29 -7.81 -3.10
N ARG A 290 14.11 -9.02 -2.56
CA ARG A 290 15.21 -9.98 -2.40
C ARG A 290 15.81 -10.40 -3.73
N VAL A 291 14.99 -10.61 -4.74
CA VAL A 291 15.43 -10.95 -6.09
C VAL A 291 16.24 -9.79 -6.68
N LYS A 292 15.69 -8.57 -6.70
CA LYS A 292 16.39 -7.37 -7.21
C LYS A 292 17.73 -7.16 -6.49
N ARG A 293 17.74 -7.31 -5.16
CA ARG A 293 18.98 -7.19 -4.38
C ARG A 293 20.00 -8.28 -4.75
N ARG A 294 19.57 -9.52 -4.94
CA ARG A 294 20.42 -10.63 -5.37
C ARG A 294 21.01 -10.38 -6.75
N ASP A 295 20.19 -9.92 -7.69
CA ASP A 295 20.63 -9.60 -9.05
C ASP A 295 21.67 -8.47 -9.05
N ALA A 296 21.43 -7.42 -8.25
CA ALA A 296 22.38 -6.32 -8.06
C ALA A 296 23.71 -6.82 -7.45
N GLU A 297 23.65 -7.68 -6.42
CA GLU A 297 24.85 -8.28 -5.80
C GLU A 297 25.62 -9.16 -6.79
N GLN A 298 24.92 -9.97 -7.57
CA GLN A 298 25.53 -10.82 -8.58
C GLN A 298 26.20 -9.97 -9.67
N TRP A 299 25.54 -8.92 -10.13
CA TRP A 299 26.08 -7.97 -11.10
C TRP A 299 27.34 -7.27 -10.55
N MET A 300 27.29 -6.75 -9.32
CA MET A 300 28.42 -6.10 -8.67
C MET A 300 29.62 -7.06 -8.50
N SER A 301 29.33 -8.33 -8.18
CA SER A 301 30.35 -9.38 -8.06
C SER A 301 30.98 -9.71 -9.41
N HIS A 302 30.16 -9.84 -10.46
CA HIS A 302 30.62 -10.14 -11.80
C HIS A 302 31.52 -9.01 -12.36
N ARG A 303 31.21 -7.76 -12.02
CA ARG A 303 31.98 -6.57 -12.42
C ARG A 303 33.17 -6.27 -11.51
N LEU A 304 33.40 -7.07 -10.48
CA LEU A 304 34.51 -6.89 -9.51
C LEU A 304 34.58 -5.49 -8.92
N LEU A 305 33.40 -4.91 -8.57
CA LEU A 305 33.35 -3.57 -8.00
C LEU A 305 34.02 -3.52 -6.63
N PRO A 306 34.74 -2.42 -6.29
CA PRO A 306 35.31 -2.19 -4.96
C PRO A 306 34.22 -2.17 -3.87
N ASP A 307 34.56 -2.60 -2.66
CA ASP A 307 33.61 -2.68 -1.55
C ASP A 307 32.97 -1.32 -1.19
N SER A 308 33.71 -0.23 -1.34
CA SER A 308 33.18 1.13 -1.13
C SER A 308 32.03 1.47 -2.08
N LEU A 309 32.14 1.10 -3.36
CA LEU A 309 31.06 1.29 -4.33
C LEU A 309 29.89 0.36 -4.08
N ARG A 310 30.15 -0.91 -3.70
CA ARG A 310 29.11 -1.87 -3.35
C ARG A 310 28.27 -1.38 -2.17
N GLN A 311 28.90 -0.83 -1.12
CA GLN A 311 28.19 -0.27 0.03
C GLN A 311 27.32 0.92 -0.34
N ARG A 312 27.81 1.82 -1.22
CA ARG A 312 27.03 2.97 -1.70
C ARG A 312 25.82 2.53 -2.52
N ILE A 313 25.97 1.55 -3.41
CA ILE A 313 24.86 0.99 -4.20
C ILE A 313 23.82 0.35 -3.27
N ARG A 314 24.25 -0.44 -2.27
CA ARG A 314 23.34 -1.06 -1.29
C ARG A 314 22.54 -0.02 -0.50
N ARG A 315 23.18 1.07 -0.05
CA ARG A 315 22.50 2.17 0.64
C ARG A 315 21.47 2.84 -0.27
N TYR A 316 21.84 3.10 -1.51
CA TYR A 316 20.92 3.70 -2.49
C TYR A 316 19.70 2.80 -2.75
N GLU A 317 19.90 1.52 -3.02
CA GLU A 317 18.81 0.56 -3.24
C GLU A 317 17.91 0.44 -2.00
N GLN A 318 18.49 0.41 -0.81
CA GLN A 318 17.71 0.36 0.43
C GLN A 318 16.90 1.63 0.64
N TYR A 319 17.49 2.80 0.42
CA TYR A 319 16.80 4.08 0.53
C TYR A 319 15.66 4.20 -0.48
N LYS A 320 15.94 3.90 -1.74
CA LYS A 320 14.92 3.88 -2.80
C LYS A 320 13.74 2.97 -2.44
N TRP A 321 14.02 1.79 -1.90
CA TRP A 321 12.96 0.89 -1.47
C TRP A 321 12.13 1.43 -0.30
N GLN A 322 12.75 2.06 0.68
CA GLN A 322 12.06 2.64 1.83
C GLN A 322 11.09 3.74 1.43
N GLU A 323 11.52 4.61 0.51
CA GLU A 323 10.69 5.74 0.05
C GLU A 323 9.58 5.29 -0.92
N THR A 324 9.91 4.49 -1.93
CA THR A 324 8.94 4.06 -2.95
C THR A 324 8.11 2.84 -2.53
N ARG A 325 8.50 2.14 -1.44
CA ARG A 325 7.93 0.85 -1.02
C ARG A 325 7.87 -0.19 -2.16
N GLY A 326 8.81 -0.10 -3.09
CA GLY A 326 8.89 -0.98 -4.26
C GLY A 326 7.92 -0.64 -5.39
N VAL A 327 7.26 0.51 -5.32
CA VAL A 327 6.41 1.01 -6.42
C VAL A 327 7.30 1.70 -7.44
N ASP A 328 7.13 1.39 -8.72
CA ASP A 328 7.72 2.12 -9.82
C ASP A 328 6.81 3.31 -10.17
N GLU A 329 7.10 4.45 -9.53
CA GLU A 329 6.27 5.66 -9.65
C GLU A 329 6.25 6.21 -11.08
N ASP A 330 7.39 6.16 -11.77
CA ASP A 330 7.50 6.63 -13.15
C ASP A 330 6.58 5.83 -14.07
N ASN A 331 6.61 4.51 -13.96
CA ASN A 331 5.76 3.62 -14.75
C ASN A 331 4.28 3.78 -14.38
N LEU A 332 3.98 3.91 -13.09
CA LEU A 332 2.61 4.16 -12.61
C LEU A 332 2.04 5.45 -13.22
N ILE A 333 2.78 6.55 -13.13
CA ILE A 333 2.34 7.86 -13.63
C ILE A 333 2.24 7.87 -15.14
N CYS A 334 3.18 7.23 -15.86
CA CYS A 334 3.15 7.13 -17.32
C CYS A 334 1.92 6.39 -17.87
N ASN A 335 1.39 5.42 -17.14
CA ASN A 335 0.22 4.64 -17.54
C ASN A 335 -1.13 5.33 -17.26
N LEU A 336 -1.13 6.48 -16.57
CA LEU A 336 -2.35 7.24 -16.30
C LEU A 336 -2.79 8.09 -17.50
N PRO A 337 -4.09 8.41 -17.61
CA PRO A 337 -4.59 9.41 -18.56
C PRO A 337 -3.86 10.75 -18.42
N LYS A 338 -3.71 11.47 -19.53
CA LYS A 338 -2.92 12.73 -19.57
C LYS A 338 -3.39 13.76 -18.54
N ASP A 339 -4.71 13.94 -18.38
CA ASP A 339 -5.25 14.91 -17.42
C ASP A 339 -4.90 14.54 -15.98
N LEU A 340 -5.15 13.29 -15.60
CA LEU A 340 -4.84 12.82 -14.25
C LEU A 340 -3.34 12.87 -13.94
N ARG A 341 -2.49 12.55 -14.92
CA ARG A 341 -1.03 12.68 -14.80
C ARG A 341 -0.63 14.13 -14.54
N ARG A 342 -1.20 15.07 -15.29
CA ARG A 342 -0.95 16.50 -15.12
C ARG A 342 -1.37 16.98 -13.72
N ASP A 343 -2.56 16.62 -13.29
CA ASP A 343 -3.09 17.02 -11.98
C ASP A 343 -2.23 16.48 -10.83
N ILE A 344 -1.79 15.22 -10.90
CA ILE A 344 -0.90 14.63 -9.90
C ILE A 344 0.43 15.37 -9.87
N LYS A 345 1.08 15.53 -11.03
CA LYS A 345 2.36 16.23 -11.12
C LYS A 345 2.25 17.67 -10.65
N ARG A 346 1.20 18.37 -11.04
CA ARG A 346 0.91 19.73 -10.57
C ARG A 346 0.80 19.77 -9.05
N HIS A 347 0.04 18.86 -8.46
CA HIS A 347 -0.12 18.79 -7.00
C HIS A 347 1.21 18.57 -6.27
N LEU A 348 2.07 17.70 -6.79
CA LEU A 348 3.37 17.40 -6.18
C LEU A 348 4.40 18.51 -6.36
N CYS A 349 4.44 19.17 -7.53
CA CYS A 349 5.55 20.03 -7.92
C CYS A 349 5.26 21.53 -7.83
N LEU A 350 4.00 21.96 -7.95
CA LEU A 350 3.65 23.39 -8.03
C LEU A 350 4.14 24.19 -6.81
N ALA A 351 3.93 23.65 -5.61
CA ALA A 351 4.35 24.31 -4.38
C ALA A 351 5.87 24.52 -4.27
N LEU A 352 6.66 23.65 -4.91
CA LEU A 352 8.12 23.77 -4.98
C LEU A 352 8.55 24.80 -6.01
N LEU A 353 7.95 24.77 -7.20
CA LEU A 353 8.24 25.74 -8.25
C LEU A 353 7.92 27.17 -7.82
N MET A 354 6.80 27.38 -7.13
CA MET A 354 6.37 28.68 -6.61
C MET A 354 7.33 29.27 -5.56
N ARG A 355 8.18 28.47 -4.95
CA ARG A 355 9.24 28.98 -4.03
C ARG A 355 10.41 29.64 -4.76
N VAL A 356 10.57 29.37 -6.04
CA VAL A 356 11.58 30.02 -6.87
C VAL A 356 10.99 31.35 -7.35
N PRO A 357 11.51 32.51 -6.91
CA PRO A 357 10.89 33.82 -7.19
C PRO A 357 10.78 34.14 -8.68
N MET A 358 11.56 33.48 -9.51
CA MET A 358 11.53 33.63 -10.96
C MET A 358 10.30 32.98 -11.57
N PHE A 359 9.81 31.89 -10.96
CA PHE A 359 8.66 31.13 -11.43
C PHE A 359 7.34 31.62 -10.83
N GLU A 360 7.38 32.35 -9.69
CA GLU A 360 6.20 32.90 -9.03
C GLU A 360 5.33 33.79 -9.95
N LYS A 361 5.98 34.47 -10.91
CA LYS A 361 5.30 35.38 -11.86
C LYS A 361 5.01 34.74 -13.23
N MET A 362 5.27 33.44 -13.37
CA MET A 362 5.01 32.71 -14.60
C MET A 362 3.51 32.44 -14.79
N ASP A 363 3.12 32.36 -16.06
CA ASP A 363 1.77 31.92 -16.44
C ASP A 363 1.51 30.48 -15.98
N GLU A 364 0.28 30.21 -15.56
CA GLU A 364 -0.15 28.92 -15.01
C GLU A 364 0.07 27.77 -16.00
N GLN A 365 -0.11 28.02 -17.29
CA GLN A 365 0.13 27.02 -18.34
C GLN A 365 1.60 26.62 -18.48
N LEU A 366 2.51 27.57 -18.25
CA LEU A 366 3.94 27.30 -18.26
C LEU A 366 4.37 26.52 -17.01
N LEU A 367 3.84 26.87 -15.86
CA LEU A 367 4.07 26.11 -14.63
C LEU A 367 3.59 24.67 -14.75
N ASP A 368 2.44 24.45 -15.38
CA ASP A 368 1.93 23.10 -15.66
C ASP A 368 2.85 22.33 -16.62
N ALA A 369 3.36 22.99 -17.65
CA ALA A 369 4.32 22.39 -18.58
C ALA A 369 5.67 22.04 -17.92
N MET A 370 6.09 22.84 -16.93
CA MET A 370 7.26 22.53 -16.10
C MET A 370 6.98 21.33 -15.18
N CYS A 371 5.84 21.34 -14.48
CA CYS A 371 5.45 20.25 -13.61
C CYS A 371 5.37 18.90 -14.35
N ASP A 372 4.92 18.90 -15.60
CA ASP A 372 4.84 17.67 -16.40
C ASP A 372 6.24 17.09 -16.75
N ARG A 373 7.27 17.92 -16.81
CA ARG A 373 8.64 17.53 -17.16
C ARG A 373 9.53 17.20 -15.97
N LEU A 374 9.13 17.59 -14.75
CA LEU A 374 9.86 17.26 -13.54
C LEU A 374 9.87 15.76 -13.27
N LYS A 375 11.02 15.26 -12.84
CA LYS A 375 11.22 13.85 -12.47
C LYS A 375 11.70 13.76 -11.03
N PRO A 376 11.14 12.85 -10.21
CA PRO A 376 11.64 12.63 -8.87
C PRO A 376 13.03 11.98 -8.92
N VAL A 377 13.95 12.47 -8.10
CA VAL A 377 15.31 11.94 -7.95
C VAL A 377 15.67 11.83 -6.48
N LEU A 378 16.42 10.78 -6.17
CA LEU A 378 16.86 10.46 -4.81
C LEU A 378 18.39 10.43 -4.77
N TYR A 379 18.97 11.06 -3.75
CA TYR A 379 20.41 11.03 -3.51
C TYR A 379 20.70 10.56 -2.09
N THR A 380 21.68 9.69 -1.96
CA THR A 380 22.16 9.24 -0.65
C THR A 380 23.14 10.23 -0.06
N GLU A 381 23.33 10.15 1.26
CA GLU A 381 24.34 10.93 1.98
C GLU A 381 25.73 10.82 1.37
N GLU A 382 26.52 11.90 1.43
CA GLU A 382 27.89 12.02 0.87
C GLU A 382 27.98 11.85 -0.66
N SER A 383 26.87 11.95 -1.37
CA SER A 383 26.87 11.91 -2.84
C SER A 383 27.21 13.30 -3.42
N TYR A 384 28.04 13.32 -4.45
CA TYR A 384 28.27 14.52 -5.25
C TYR A 384 27.23 14.57 -6.36
N ILE A 385 26.47 15.65 -6.43
CA ILE A 385 25.48 15.91 -7.48
C ILE A 385 26.18 16.46 -8.70
N VAL A 386 26.95 17.54 -8.51
CA VAL A 386 27.77 18.17 -9.54
C VAL A 386 29.05 18.68 -8.88
N ARG A 387 30.17 18.66 -9.60
CA ARG A 387 31.43 19.22 -9.14
C ARG A 387 31.73 20.50 -9.89
N GLU A 388 32.50 21.41 -9.26
CA GLU A 388 33.00 22.62 -9.91
C GLU A 388 33.80 22.23 -11.15
N GLY A 389 33.39 22.73 -12.32
CA GLY A 389 34.00 22.42 -13.62
C GLY A 389 33.25 21.32 -14.42
N ASP A 390 32.33 20.59 -13.84
CA ASP A 390 31.52 19.62 -14.57
C ASP A 390 30.36 20.30 -15.33
N PRO A 391 29.91 19.75 -16.46
CA PRO A 391 28.74 20.26 -17.16
C PRO A 391 27.47 20.02 -16.29
N VAL A 392 26.62 21.04 -16.26
CA VAL A 392 25.32 20.96 -15.55
C VAL A 392 24.26 20.51 -16.55
N ASP A 393 23.66 19.35 -16.33
CA ASP A 393 22.65 18.74 -17.21
C ASP A 393 21.23 18.82 -16.65
N GLU A 394 21.07 19.12 -15.35
CA GLU A 394 19.77 19.22 -14.70
C GLU A 394 19.74 20.28 -13.60
N MET A 395 18.57 20.87 -13.40
CA MET A 395 18.25 21.76 -12.30
C MET A 395 17.45 21.00 -11.26
N LEU A 396 17.86 21.09 -9.98
CA LEU A 396 17.25 20.35 -8.89
C LEU A 396 16.48 21.27 -7.95
N PHE A 397 15.26 20.86 -7.60
CA PHE A 397 14.38 21.47 -6.59
C PHE A 397 14.29 20.56 -5.37
N ILE A 398 14.80 21.03 -4.23
CA ILE A 398 14.95 20.21 -3.03
C ILE A 398 13.63 20.11 -2.29
N MET A 399 13.09 18.88 -2.14
CA MET A 399 11.91 18.61 -1.33
C MET A 399 12.29 18.36 0.13
N ARG A 400 13.31 17.53 0.34
CA ARG A 400 13.75 17.09 1.65
C ARG A 400 15.25 16.87 1.67
N GLY A 401 15.88 17.10 2.80
CA GLY A 401 17.31 16.90 2.99
C GLY A 401 18.10 18.19 3.05
N ARG A 402 19.43 18.06 3.11
CA ARG A 402 20.38 19.16 3.17
C ARG A 402 21.54 18.93 2.21
N LEU A 403 21.92 19.97 1.51
CA LEU A 403 23.07 19.99 0.59
C LEU A 403 24.08 21.01 1.05
N LEU A 404 25.33 20.73 0.80
CA LEU A 404 26.43 21.66 0.96
C LEU A 404 26.91 22.08 -0.42
N THR A 405 26.85 23.39 -0.71
CA THR A 405 27.46 23.96 -1.91
C THR A 405 28.80 24.61 -1.57
N MET A 406 29.81 24.31 -2.34
CA MET A 406 31.18 24.83 -2.16
C MET A 406 31.69 25.39 -3.48
N THR A 407 32.41 26.50 -3.43
CA THR A 407 33.11 27.02 -4.60
C THR A 407 34.51 27.52 -4.24
N THR A 408 35.46 27.15 -5.07
CA THR A 408 36.84 27.63 -5.02
C THR A 408 37.11 28.69 -6.10
N ASN A 409 36.09 29.00 -6.90
CA ASN A 409 36.18 29.91 -8.04
C ASN A 409 37.31 29.53 -8.99
N GLY A 410 37.28 28.31 -9.51
CA GLY A 410 38.28 27.77 -10.44
C GLY A 410 39.61 27.42 -9.76
N GLY A 411 39.59 26.96 -8.51
CA GLY A 411 40.77 26.52 -7.76
C GLY A 411 41.66 27.66 -7.27
N ARG A 412 41.13 28.87 -7.10
CA ARG A 412 41.90 30.03 -6.58
C ARG A 412 42.28 29.80 -5.12
N THR A 413 43.56 29.77 -4.86
CA THR A 413 44.12 29.73 -3.53
C THR A 413 43.60 30.88 -2.67
N GLY A 414 42.98 30.56 -1.50
CA GLY A 414 42.44 31.52 -0.56
C GLY A 414 41.01 32.00 -0.82
N PHE A 415 40.33 31.46 -1.84
CA PHE A 415 38.92 31.69 -2.04
C PHE A 415 38.16 30.39 -1.76
N PHE A 416 37.35 30.41 -0.74
CA PHE A 416 36.45 29.32 -0.40
C PHE A 416 35.15 29.93 0.13
N ASN A 417 34.04 29.57 -0.49
CA ASN A 417 32.71 29.94 -0.04
C ASN A 417 31.86 28.68 0.03
N SER A 418 31.19 28.51 1.14
CA SER A 418 30.26 27.37 1.35
C SER A 418 28.93 27.89 1.84
N GLU A 419 27.87 27.27 1.36
CA GLU A 419 26.48 27.57 1.73
C GLU A 419 25.67 26.29 1.85
N TYR A 420 24.69 26.29 2.74
CA TYR A 420 23.81 25.16 2.93
C TYR A 420 22.49 25.39 2.17
N LEU A 421 22.11 24.42 1.36
CA LEU A 421 20.79 24.37 0.74
C LEU A 421 19.90 23.44 1.55
N LYS A 422 18.65 23.83 1.70
CA LYS A 422 17.63 23.11 2.47
C LYS A 422 16.35 22.91 1.64
N ALA A 423 15.39 22.23 2.21
CA ALA A 423 14.09 22.03 1.57
C ALA A 423 13.46 23.36 1.10
N GLY A 424 13.11 23.43 -0.16
CA GLY A 424 12.58 24.60 -0.83
C GLY A 424 13.61 25.45 -1.58
N ASP A 425 14.91 25.13 -1.45
CA ASP A 425 15.97 25.74 -2.25
C ASP A 425 16.17 24.95 -3.56
N PHE A 426 16.94 25.51 -4.49
CA PHE A 426 17.25 24.88 -5.77
C PHE A 426 18.74 25.00 -6.07
N CYS A 427 19.25 24.15 -6.97
CA CYS A 427 20.61 24.24 -7.52
C CYS A 427 20.61 23.96 -9.03
N GLY A 428 21.72 24.29 -9.71
CA GLY A 428 21.80 24.22 -11.16
C GLY A 428 21.35 25.52 -11.84
N GLU A 429 21.52 26.65 -11.17
CA GLU A 429 21.11 27.99 -11.63
C GLU A 429 21.81 28.43 -12.93
N GLU A 430 22.96 27.83 -13.24
CA GLU A 430 23.68 28.06 -14.47
C GLU A 430 22.88 27.71 -15.72
N LEU A 431 21.98 26.71 -15.59
CA LEU A 431 21.08 26.33 -16.66
C LEU A 431 20.03 27.41 -16.99
N LEU A 432 19.66 28.24 -16.03
CA LEU A 432 18.69 29.32 -16.28
C LEU A 432 19.24 30.34 -17.28
N THR A 433 20.52 30.73 -17.15
CA THR A 433 21.16 31.62 -18.10
C THR A 433 21.29 31.01 -19.48
N TRP A 434 21.73 29.75 -19.49
CA TRP A 434 21.94 29.02 -20.74
C TRP A 434 20.62 28.78 -21.48
N ALA A 435 19.54 28.43 -20.77
CA ALA A 435 18.23 28.16 -21.35
C ALA A 435 17.54 29.42 -21.89
N LEU A 436 17.80 30.58 -21.27
CA LEU A 436 17.18 31.84 -21.64
C LEU A 436 17.95 32.57 -22.78
N ASP A 437 19.19 32.16 -23.03
CA ASP A 437 20.01 32.75 -24.11
C ASP A 437 19.65 32.08 -25.45
N PRO A 438 19.15 32.85 -26.46
CA PRO A 438 18.83 32.32 -27.79
C PRO A 438 20.07 31.82 -28.53
N HIS A 439 21.21 32.43 -28.29
CA HIS A 439 22.49 32.10 -28.93
C HIS A 439 23.34 31.10 -28.13
N SER A 440 22.73 30.50 -27.05
CA SER A 440 23.46 29.52 -26.27
C SER A 440 23.94 28.37 -27.13
N SER A 441 25.24 28.07 -27.03
CA SER A 441 25.85 26.94 -27.70
C SER A 441 25.14 25.62 -27.34
N SER A 442 25.28 24.60 -28.19
CA SER A 442 24.80 23.25 -27.87
C SER A 442 25.49 22.65 -26.64
N ASN A 443 26.59 23.25 -26.18
CA ASN A 443 27.31 22.80 -25.00
C ASN A 443 26.63 23.28 -23.72
N LEU A 444 26.49 22.37 -22.77
CA LEU A 444 25.94 22.66 -21.45
C LEU A 444 26.85 23.65 -20.67
N PRO A 445 26.26 24.46 -19.80
CA PRO A 445 27.04 25.33 -18.93
C PRO A 445 27.87 24.54 -17.93
N ILE A 446 29.02 25.08 -17.55
CA ILE A 446 29.90 24.45 -16.56
C ILE A 446 29.51 24.92 -15.17
N SER A 447 29.43 23.99 -14.21
CA SER A 447 29.14 24.32 -12.83
C SER A 447 30.22 25.17 -12.19
N THR A 448 29.79 26.22 -11.53
CA THR A 448 30.66 27.11 -10.75
C THR A 448 30.83 26.65 -9.30
N ARG A 449 30.16 25.58 -8.92
CA ARG A 449 30.12 25.07 -7.55
C ARG A 449 30.16 23.55 -7.51
N THR A 450 30.69 23.02 -6.41
CA THR A 450 30.50 21.60 -6.04
C THR A 450 29.31 21.48 -5.10
N VAL A 451 28.36 20.63 -5.43
CA VAL A 451 27.18 20.35 -4.63
C VAL A 451 27.26 18.93 -4.11
N GLN A 452 27.25 18.81 -2.77
CA GLN A 452 27.34 17.52 -2.07
C GLN A 452 26.17 17.37 -1.09
N THR A 453 25.64 16.17 -0.99
CA THR A 453 24.58 15.83 -0.02
C THR A 453 25.17 15.62 1.38
N LEU A 454 24.56 16.23 2.40
CA LEU A 454 24.89 16.05 3.81
C LEU A 454 23.96 15.07 4.53
N SER A 455 22.82 14.80 3.92
CA SER A 455 21.83 13.81 4.36
C SER A 455 21.21 13.18 3.14
N GLU A 456 20.33 12.23 3.32
CA GLU A 456 19.47 11.74 2.25
C GLU A 456 18.63 12.88 1.69
N VAL A 457 18.58 12.99 0.35
CA VAL A 457 17.93 14.10 -0.36
C VAL A 457 16.92 13.56 -1.35
N GLU A 458 15.71 14.08 -1.24
CA GLU A 458 14.65 13.95 -2.23
C GLU A 458 14.53 15.28 -2.98
N ALA A 459 14.53 15.20 -4.29
CA ALA A 459 14.44 16.38 -5.14
C ALA A 459 13.66 16.08 -6.43
N PHE A 460 13.19 17.13 -7.09
CA PHE A 460 12.74 17.04 -8.46
C PHE A 460 13.81 17.59 -9.40
N ALA A 461 14.11 16.84 -10.44
CA ALA A 461 15.06 17.23 -11.48
C ALA A 461 14.32 17.74 -12.73
N LEU A 462 14.78 18.86 -13.27
CA LEU A 462 14.37 19.38 -14.57
C LEU A 462 15.58 19.35 -15.50
N LYS A 463 15.51 18.56 -16.57
CA LYS A 463 16.62 18.42 -17.52
C LYS A 463 16.85 19.70 -18.32
N ALA A 464 18.08 19.93 -18.75
CA ALA A 464 18.50 21.09 -19.51
C ALA A 464 17.64 21.34 -20.77
N ASP A 465 17.36 20.29 -21.56
CA ASP A 465 16.53 20.39 -22.76
C ASP A 465 15.09 20.79 -22.46
N ASP A 466 14.52 20.23 -21.39
CA ASP A 466 13.18 20.55 -20.94
C ASP A 466 13.08 22.00 -20.44
N LEU A 467 14.10 22.45 -19.70
CA LEU A 467 14.20 23.83 -19.25
C LEU A 467 14.33 24.80 -20.43
N LYS A 468 15.14 24.48 -21.43
CA LYS A 468 15.31 25.30 -22.65
C LYS A 468 14.02 25.43 -23.42
N PHE A 469 13.24 24.34 -23.54
CA PHE A 469 11.92 24.37 -24.15
C PHE A 469 10.96 25.32 -23.41
N VAL A 470 10.87 25.23 -22.10
CA VAL A 470 10.02 26.10 -21.27
C VAL A 470 10.49 27.56 -21.35
N ALA A 471 11.81 27.77 -21.22
CA ALA A 471 12.40 29.10 -21.27
C ALA A 471 12.16 29.82 -22.61
N SER A 472 12.15 29.10 -23.73
CA SER A 472 11.86 29.67 -25.05
C SER A 472 10.44 30.24 -25.15
N GLN A 473 9.47 29.59 -24.51
CA GLN A 473 8.09 30.09 -24.45
C GLN A 473 7.93 31.28 -23.52
N PHE A 474 8.59 31.22 -22.34
CA PHE A 474 8.52 32.28 -21.33
C PHE A 474 9.23 33.58 -21.79
N ARG A 475 10.32 33.48 -22.52
CA ARG A 475 11.08 34.62 -23.02
C ARG A 475 10.25 35.59 -23.88
N ARG A 476 9.35 35.04 -24.70
CA ARG A 476 8.44 35.82 -25.55
C ARG A 476 7.51 36.74 -24.76
N LEU A 477 7.16 36.34 -23.55
CA LEU A 477 6.19 37.04 -22.75
C LEU A 477 6.78 38.09 -21.80
N HIS A 478 8.02 37.96 -21.30
CA HIS A 478 8.55 38.72 -20.17
C HIS A 478 10.03 39.15 -20.26
N SER A 479 10.57 39.44 -21.44
CA SER A 479 12.02 39.66 -21.65
C SER A 479 12.67 40.76 -20.78
N LYS A 480 11.98 41.88 -20.52
CA LYS A 480 12.54 42.99 -19.72
C LYS A 480 12.60 42.71 -18.21
N GLN A 481 11.60 42.00 -17.66
CA GLN A 481 11.56 41.69 -16.22
C GLN A 481 12.53 40.59 -15.83
N LEU A 482 12.80 39.63 -16.72
CA LEU A 482 13.69 38.50 -16.50
C LEU A 482 15.13 38.95 -16.20
N ARG A 483 15.65 39.96 -16.89
CA ARG A 483 17.04 40.43 -16.74
C ARG A 483 17.35 40.91 -15.32
N HIS A 484 16.45 41.67 -14.70
CA HIS A 484 16.59 42.16 -13.33
C HIS A 484 16.43 41.05 -12.30
N THR A 485 15.41 40.21 -12.47
CA THR A 485 15.14 39.07 -11.59
C THR A 485 16.29 38.07 -11.60
N PHE A 486 16.83 37.78 -12.78
CA PHE A 486 17.95 36.88 -12.93
C PHE A 486 19.19 37.34 -12.18
N ARG A 487 19.62 38.61 -12.37
CA ARG A 487 20.82 39.18 -11.69
C ARG A 487 20.66 39.13 -10.17
N PHE A 488 19.46 39.39 -9.67
CA PHE A 488 19.21 39.43 -8.23
C PHE A 488 19.25 38.04 -7.58
N TYR A 489 18.73 37.02 -8.25
CA TYR A 489 18.64 35.66 -7.70
C TYR A 489 19.81 34.76 -8.09
N SER A 490 20.58 35.08 -9.13
CA SER A 490 21.76 34.29 -9.50
C SER A 490 22.86 34.46 -8.45
N GLN A 491 23.26 33.35 -7.86
CA GLN A 491 24.33 33.30 -6.87
C GLN A 491 25.68 33.71 -7.48
N GLN A 492 25.92 33.40 -8.75
CA GLN A 492 27.09 33.77 -9.49
C GLN A 492 27.22 35.31 -9.58
N TRP A 493 26.14 35.99 -9.95
CA TRP A 493 26.09 37.47 -10.00
C TRP A 493 26.21 38.10 -8.61
N ARG A 494 25.56 37.53 -7.60
CA ARG A 494 25.67 37.98 -6.18
C ARG A 494 27.11 37.87 -5.67
N THR A 495 27.77 36.73 -5.94
CA THR A 495 29.16 36.49 -5.54
C THR A 495 30.09 37.45 -6.25
N TRP A 496 29.92 37.66 -7.58
CA TRP A 496 30.69 38.64 -8.34
C TRP A 496 30.52 40.06 -7.79
N ALA A 497 29.27 40.50 -7.59
CA ALA A 497 28.97 41.83 -7.04
C ALA A 497 29.55 42.02 -5.63
N ALA A 498 29.42 41.03 -4.76
CA ALA A 498 30.02 41.08 -3.43
C ALA A 498 31.55 41.20 -3.48
N CYS A 499 32.23 40.42 -4.31
CA CYS A 499 33.67 40.50 -4.49
C CYS A 499 34.09 41.84 -5.08
N PHE A 500 33.34 42.37 -6.03
CA PHE A 500 33.62 43.68 -6.66
C PHE A 500 33.49 44.81 -5.63
N ILE A 501 32.39 44.84 -4.86
CA ILE A 501 32.17 45.84 -3.80
C ILE A 501 33.27 45.73 -2.73
N GLN A 502 33.60 44.53 -2.27
CA GLN A 502 34.69 44.34 -1.31
C GLN A 502 36.04 44.79 -1.85
N ALA A 503 36.35 44.56 -3.11
CA ALA A 503 37.57 45.02 -3.74
C ALA A 503 37.62 46.55 -3.85
N ALA A 504 36.54 47.19 -4.25
CA ALA A 504 36.40 48.64 -4.28
C ALA A 504 36.57 49.27 -2.88
N TRP A 505 35.88 48.69 -1.86
CA TRP A 505 36.02 49.14 -0.48
C TRP A 505 37.44 49.01 0.06
N ARG A 506 38.11 47.89 -0.24
CA ARG A 506 39.52 47.69 0.16
C ARG A 506 40.44 48.72 -0.46
N ARG A 507 40.22 49.08 -1.75
CA ARG A 507 40.99 50.15 -2.43
C ARG A 507 40.72 51.49 -1.78
N TYR A 508 39.47 51.85 -1.55
CA TYR A 508 39.08 53.09 -0.88
C TYR A 508 39.65 53.18 0.55
N ALA A 509 39.48 52.14 1.35
CA ALA A 509 40.01 52.12 2.71
C ALA A 509 41.53 52.19 2.76
N LYS A 510 42.23 51.59 1.76
CA LYS A 510 43.68 51.71 1.63
C LYS A 510 44.08 53.15 1.31
N LYS A 511 43.43 53.78 0.31
CA LYS A 511 43.70 55.17 -0.10
C LYS A 511 43.45 56.13 1.06
N LYS A 512 42.30 56.02 1.77
CA LYS A 512 42.00 56.86 2.93
C LYS A 512 43.01 56.70 4.04
N LEU A 513 43.52 55.47 4.27
CA LEU A 513 44.55 55.24 5.29
C LEU A 513 45.90 55.85 4.85
N GLU A 514 46.28 55.74 3.56
CA GLU A 514 47.47 56.38 3.00
C GLU A 514 47.39 57.92 3.09
N GLU A 515 46.22 58.51 2.76
CA GLU A 515 45.99 59.96 2.90
C GLU A 515 46.12 60.41 4.35
N SER A 516 45.51 59.65 5.33
CA SER A 516 45.64 59.97 6.74
C SER A 516 47.10 59.91 7.26
N LEU A 517 47.88 58.94 6.77
CA LEU A 517 49.30 58.82 7.11
C LEU A 517 50.13 60.00 6.56
N VAL A 518 49.91 60.45 5.35
CA VAL A 518 50.57 61.61 4.77
C VAL A 518 50.21 62.88 5.55
N GLU A 519 48.92 63.01 5.92
CA GLU A 519 48.48 64.17 6.73
C GLU A 519 49.14 64.16 8.13
N GLU A 520 49.21 63.00 8.80
CA GLU A 520 49.90 62.87 10.08
C GLU A 520 51.41 63.07 9.97
N GLU A 521 52.07 62.63 8.85
CA GLU A 521 53.45 62.87 8.57
C GLU A 521 53.71 64.36 8.39
N ASN A 522 52.85 65.06 7.65
CA ASN A 522 52.97 66.50 7.45
C ASN A 522 52.78 67.26 8.78
N ARG A 523 51.79 66.87 9.59
CA ARG A 523 51.60 67.43 10.95
C ARG A 523 52.84 67.21 11.82
N LEU A 524 53.49 66.05 11.72
CA LEU A 524 54.67 65.71 12.48
C LEU A 524 55.87 66.58 11.98
N LYS A 525 56.02 66.73 10.65
CA LYS A 525 57.06 67.62 10.05
C LYS A 525 56.89 69.08 10.50
N ASP A 526 55.63 69.56 10.49
CA ASP A 526 55.35 70.95 10.92
C ASP A 526 55.57 71.12 12.46
N ALA A 527 55.25 70.10 13.25
CA ALA A 527 55.52 70.14 14.67
C ALA A 527 57.03 70.10 15.00
N LEU A 528 57.81 69.30 14.25
CA LEU A 528 59.25 69.23 14.39
C LEU A 528 59.94 70.53 13.91
N ALA A 529 59.45 71.18 12.84
CA ALA A 529 59.98 72.44 12.33
C ALA A 529 59.79 73.64 13.31
N LYS A 530 58.73 73.55 14.14
CA LYS A 530 58.44 74.58 15.17
C LYS A 530 59.28 74.46 16.43
N VAL A 531 59.98 73.31 16.64
CA VAL A 531 60.82 73.04 17.82
C VAL A 531 62.25 73.32 17.51
N GLY A 532 62.67 74.59 17.64
CA GLY A 532 64.06 75.05 17.53
C GLY A 532 64.92 74.79 18.77
N GLY A 533 64.63 73.76 19.60
CA GLY A 533 65.32 73.49 20.84
C GLY A 533 65.48 71.98 21.12
N SER A 534 66.35 71.61 22.04
CA SER A 534 66.93 70.31 22.30
C SER A 534 65.96 69.22 22.92
N SER A 535 64.68 69.49 23.04
CA SER A 535 63.69 68.46 23.53
C SER A 535 62.42 68.50 22.68
N PRO A 536 61.86 67.30 22.23
CA PRO A 536 60.64 67.23 21.44
C PRO A 536 59.42 67.66 22.28
N SER A 537 58.58 68.53 21.67
CA SER A 537 57.34 68.97 22.29
C SER A 537 56.35 67.75 22.49
N LEU A 538 55.52 67.83 23.54
CA LEU A 538 54.50 66.80 23.82
C LEU A 538 53.58 66.50 22.60
N GLY A 539 53.28 67.55 21.81
CA GLY A 539 52.54 67.43 20.55
C GLY A 539 53.26 66.60 19.47
N ALA A 540 54.61 66.83 19.26
CA ALA A 540 55.39 66.03 18.34
C ALA A 540 55.46 64.57 18.71
N THR A 541 55.55 64.24 20.02
CA THR A 541 55.54 62.87 20.52
C THR A 541 54.18 62.16 20.31
N ILE A 542 53.07 62.89 20.49
CA ILE A 542 51.73 62.34 20.23
C ILE A 542 51.53 62.06 18.74
N TYR A 543 51.97 62.98 17.85
CA TYR A 543 51.85 62.75 16.43
C TYR A 543 52.77 61.61 15.94
N ALA A 544 53.99 61.51 16.47
CA ALA A 544 54.91 60.40 16.17
C ALA A 544 54.32 59.05 16.60
N SER A 545 53.70 58.97 17.80
CA SER A 545 53.06 57.73 18.28
C SER A 545 51.85 57.34 17.43
N ARG A 546 51.02 58.30 17.02
CA ARG A 546 49.88 58.06 16.12
C ARG A 546 50.33 57.58 14.75
N PHE A 547 51.36 58.24 14.17
CA PHE A 547 51.93 57.80 12.91
C PHE A 547 52.51 56.38 12.99
N ALA A 548 53.29 56.08 14.02
CA ALA A 548 53.81 54.74 14.27
C ALA A 548 52.72 53.70 14.46
N ALA A 549 51.67 54.01 15.17
CA ALA A 549 50.54 53.11 15.37
C ALA A 549 49.79 52.81 14.06
N ASN A 550 49.58 53.82 13.21
CA ASN A 550 48.93 53.68 11.92
C ASN A 550 49.82 52.95 10.90
N ALA A 551 51.12 53.25 10.88
CA ALA A 551 52.11 52.52 10.07
C ALA A 551 52.22 51.05 10.47
N LEU A 552 52.23 50.74 11.77
CA LEU A 552 52.19 49.35 12.27
C LEU A 552 50.89 48.62 11.90
N ARG A 553 49.74 49.30 11.91
CA ARG A 553 48.48 48.73 11.44
C ARG A 553 48.57 48.37 9.96
N LEU A 554 49.16 49.22 9.15
CA LEU A 554 49.36 48.99 7.70
C LEU A 554 50.31 47.81 7.46
N LEU A 555 51.41 47.73 8.18
CA LEU A 555 52.38 46.65 8.13
C LEU A 555 51.79 45.32 8.59
N ARG A 556 51.03 45.28 9.72
CA ARG A 556 50.33 44.09 10.18
C ARG A 556 49.31 43.60 9.14
N ARG A 557 48.57 44.52 8.49
CA ARG A 557 47.61 44.18 7.45
C ARG A 557 48.30 43.60 6.21
N ASN A 558 49.47 44.09 5.86
CA ASN A 558 50.27 43.55 4.77
C ASN A 558 50.97 42.24 5.13
N ARG A 559 51.35 42.03 6.39
CA ARG A 559 52.01 40.81 6.89
C ARG A 559 51.00 39.65 6.99
N THR A 560 49.78 39.86 7.47
CA THR A 560 48.71 38.86 7.46
C THR A 560 48.30 38.46 6.04
N ARG A 561 48.52 39.33 5.06
CA ARG A 561 48.28 39.03 3.64
C ARG A 561 49.41 38.19 3.02
N LYS A 562 50.68 38.37 3.49
CA LYS A 562 51.85 37.60 3.01
C LYS A 562 51.93 36.20 3.58
N THR A 563 51.45 35.97 4.80
CA THR A 563 51.47 34.65 5.45
C THR A 563 50.35 33.72 4.96
N ARG A 564 49.35 34.24 4.24
CA ARG A 564 48.23 33.43 3.68
C ARG A 564 48.39 33.08 2.19
N MET A 565 49.42 33.55 1.50
CA MET A 565 49.65 33.21 0.09
C MET A 565 51.15 33.05 -0.22
N PRO A 566 51.62 31.84 -0.53
CA PRO A 566 52.78 31.69 -1.37
C PRO A 566 52.37 32.02 -2.80
N GLU A 567 53.04 33.02 -3.37
CA GLU A 567 53.05 33.38 -4.80
C GLU A 567 52.11 34.46 -5.34
N ARG A 568 52.83 35.31 -6.04
CA ARG A 568 52.48 36.53 -6.73
C ARG A 568 51.55 36.30 -7.93
N ILE A 569 50.31 36.08 -7.68
CA ILE A 569 49.30 36.34 -8.72
C ILE A 569 48.57 37.61 -8.29
N PRO A 570 48.51 38.66 -9.11
CA PRO A 570 47.65 39.81 -8.79
C PRO A 570 46.25 39.32 -8.51
N PRO A 571 45.50 39.88 -7.55
CA PRO A 571 44.14 39.49 -7.29
C PRO A 571 43.34 39.77 -8.57
N MET A 572 43.24 38.78 -9.43
CA MET A 572 42.35 38.84 -10.57
C MET A 572 40.94 38.96 -10.02
N LEU A 573 40.29 40.05 -10.30
CA LEU A 573 38.86 40.20 -10.06
C LEU A 573 38.13 39.05 -10.76
N LEU A 574 37.11 38.56 -10.13
CA LEU A 574 36.19 37.62 -10.78
C LEU A 574 35.75 38.21 -12.12
N GLN A 575 35.79 37.39 -13.14
CA GLN A 575 35.27 37.79 -14.43
C GLN A 575 33.76 38.03 -14.29
N LYS A 576 33.26 39.12 -14.88
CA LYS A 576 31.82 39.40 -14.90
C LYS A 576 31.12 38.22 -15.56
N PRO A 577 30.09 37.65 -14.93
CA PRO A 577 29.30 36.61 -15.56
C PRO A 577 28.74 37.08 -16.90
N ALA A 578 28.62 36.18 -17.87
CA ALA A 578 28.00 36.49 -19.15
C ALA A 578 26.55 36.93 -18.91
N GLU A 579 26.14 37.98 -19.57
CA GLU A 579 24.77 38.48 -19.51
C GLU A 579 24.01 37.93 -20.72
N PRO A 580 22.96 37.16 -20.54
CA PRO A 580 22.16 36.67 -21.66
C PRO A 580 21.50 37.84 -22.37
N ASP A 581 21.54 37.84 -23.69
CA ASP A 581 20.82 38.84 -24.49
C ASP A 581 19.39 38.37 -24.75
N PHE A 582 18.42 39.05 -24.14
CA PHE A 582 16.99 38.75 -24.25
C PHE A 582 16.30 39.59 -25.35
N THR A 583 17.04 40.38 -26.12
CA THR A 583 16.47 41.43 -27.01
C THR A 583 16.40 41.04 -28.48
N ASP A 584 17.07 39.98 -28.93
CA ASP A 584 17.28 39.66 -30.34
C ASP A 584 16.14 39.00 -31.12
N GLU A 585 14.88 39.09 -30.66
CA GLU A 585 13.74 38.56 -31.42
C GLU A 585 12.70 39.63 -31.84
N GLU A 586 13.04 40.90 -31.87
CA GLU A 586 12.16 41.95 -32.45
C GLU A 586 12.51 42.28 -33.93
N GLN A 587 13.06 41.31 -34.69
CA GLN A 587 13.15 41.44 -36.15
C GLN A 587 12.23 40.45 -36.86
#